data_4be4e6539bda6f70d089edf0dbbeae45
#
_entry.id   4be4e6539bda6f70d089edf0dbbeae45
#
_cell.length_a   1.000
_cell.length_b   1.000
_cell.length_c   1.000
_cell.angle_alpha   90.00
_cell.angle_beta   90.00
_cell.angle_gamma   90.00
#
_symmetry.space_group_name_H-M   'P 1'
#
loop_
_entity.id
_entity.type
_entity.pdbx_description
1 polymer ?
#
loop_
_entity_poly.entity_id
_entity_poly.type
_entity_poly.pdbx_seq_one_letter_code
_entity_poly.pdbx_strand_id
1 'polypeptide(L)'
;RSLSSFYRKRFCMMFRKADKKQKALYAGLSGQPVTYQHLEEFLISLKEKDPVSVSLKTTAAEFYNVEEDMQESFEIHRSGWGHLRLEIETKGEFLEPERHVITDEDFIGSSVQINYLVRADQLKRENHIGEIIVRSPYQELTYHVLASRGARIHIDVHREEKRHKLALVKDYLEYQENRINFQTWKENAGFELKSAEGSRLRISGVPVSGGIYGTSGRKR
;
A
#
# COMPACT_ATOMS: atom_id res chain seq x y z
N ARG A 1 0.61 35.96 0.07
CA ARG A 1 1.67 36.81 0.68
C ARG A 1 2.91 36.01 1.08
N SER A 2 2.81 34.77 1.50
CA SER A 2 3.94 33.92 1.91
C SER A 2 4.92 33.60 0.76
N LEU A 3 4.40 33.22 -0.42
CA LEU A 3 5.21 32.83 -1.57
C LEU A 3 6.12 33.96 -2.05
N SER A 4 5.58 35.18 -2.24
CA SER A 4 6.38 36.33 -2.65
C SER A 4 7.43 36.73 -1.63
N SER A 5 7.21 36.43 -0.36
CA SER A 5 8.17 36.68 0.72
C SER A 5 9.35 35.72 0.69
N PHE A 6 9.11 34.44 0.37
CA PHE A 6 10.14 33.42 0.25
C PHE A 6 11.23 33.77 -0.77
N TYR A 7 10.84 34.35 -1.92
CA TYR A 7 11.76 34.74 -2.99
C TYR A 7 12.37 36.14 -2.82
N ARG A 8 12.07 36.89 -1.74
CA ARG A 8 12.63 38.23 -1.50
C ARG A 8 13.99 38.18 -0.84
N LYS A 9 14.88 39.11 -1.23
CA LYS A 9 16.21 39.30 -0.60
C LYS A 9 16.17 39.44 0.94
N ARG A 10 15.07 40.01 1.48
CA ARG A 10 14.87 40.12 2.94
C ARG A 10 14.77 38.76 3.62
N PHE A 11 14.14 37.79 3.00
CA PHE A 11 14.03 36.45 3.57
C PHE A 11 15.40 35.77 3.63
N CYS A 12 16.24 35.95 2.60
CA CYS A 12 17.61 35.47 2.57
C CYS A 12 18.46 36.03 3.75
N MET A 13 18.19 37.26 4.20
CA MET A 13 18.90 37.86 5.34
C MET A 13 18.56 37.17 6.67
N MET A 14 17.36 36.62 6.84
CA MET A 14 16.95 35.90 8.04
C MET A 14 17.81 34.62 8.23
N PHE A 15 18.28 34.02 7.14
CA PHE A 15 19.14 32.83 7.18
C PHE A 15 20.66 33.13 7.33
N ARG A 16 21.07 34.39 7.54
CA ARG A 16 22.48 34.68 7.75
C ARG A 16 23.11 33.93 8.93
N LYS A 17 22.31 33.65 9.96
CA LYS A 17 22.72 32.86 11.14
C LYS A 17 22.39 31.38 11.03
N ALA A 18 21.72 30.95 9.96
CA ALA A 18 21.34 29.56 9.75
C ALA A 18 22.55 28.68 9.41
N ASP A 19 22.42 27.38 9.59
CA ASP A 19 23.42 26.40 9.23
C ASP A 19 23.75 26.43 7.72
N LYS A 20 24.98 26.03 7.36
CA LYS A 20 25.43 25.96 5.95
C LYS A 20 24.49 25.13 5.07
N LYS A 21 23.95 24.03 5.63
CA LYS A 21 23.03 23.14 4.93
C LYS A 21 21.71 23.83 4.60
N GLN A 22 21.14 24.56 5.55
CA GLN A 22 19.90 25.33 5.35
C GLN A 22 20.08 26.47 4.35
N LYS A 23 21.24 27.15 4.35
CA LYS A 23 21.57 28.18 3.38
C LYS A 23 21.69 27.63 1.95
N ALA A 24 22.36 26.50 1.80
CA ALA A 24 22.53 25.83 0.51
C ALA A 24 21.17 25.38 -0.05
N LEU A 25 20.32 24.80 0.81
CA LEU A 25 18.98 24.39 0.45
C LEU A 25 18.11 25.58 0.00
N TYR A 26 18.08 26.66 0.78
CA TYR A 26 17.36 27.87 0.42
C TYR A 26 17.86 28.47 -0.90
N ALA A 27 19.17 28.53 -1.09
CA ALA A 27 19.75 29.04 -2.32
C ALA A 27 19.37 28.18 -3.55
N GLY A 28 19.37 26.86 -3.39
CA GLY A 28 18.95 25.93 -4.43
C GLY A 28 17.47 26.12 -4.83
N LEU A 29 16.58 26.17 -3.85
CA LEU A 29 15.14 26.30 -4.10
C LEU A 29 14.74 27.71 -4.54
N SER A 30 15.32 28.75 -3.95
CA SER A 30 15.01 30.16 -4.31
C SER A 30 15.57 30.60 -5.66
N GLY A 31 16.53 29.86 -6.22
CA GLY A 31 17.08 30.07 -7.55
C GLY A 31 16.22 29.46 -8.69
N GLN A 32 15.20 28.70 -8.36
CA GLN A 32 14.28 28.07 -9.29
C GLN A 32 13.06 28.97 -9.61
N PRO A 33 12.25 28.63 -10.59
CA PRO A 33 10.99 29.34 -10.86
C PRO A 33 10.10 29.46 -9.62
N VAL A 34 9.36 30.55 -9.51
CA VAL A 34 8.50 30.85 -8.35
C VAL A 34 7.33 29.87 -8.28
N THR A 35 7.40 28.89 -7.37
CA THR A 35 6.34 27.90 -7.14
C THR A 35 6.08 27.70 -5.65
N TYR A 36 4.85 27.29 -5.31
CA TYR A 36 4.52 26.88 -3.93
C TYR A 36 5.26 25.61 -3.52
N GLN A 37 5.56 24.72 -4.45
CA GLN A 37 6.30 23.48 -4.22
C GLN A 37 7.65 23.76 -3.54
N HIS A 38 8.44 24.70 -4.05
CA HIS A 38 9.75 25.02 -3.46
C HIS A 38 9.65 25.58 -2.04
N LEU A 39 8.61 26.35 -1.76
CA LEU A 39 8.33 26.80 -0.40
C LEU A 39 7.97 25.63 0.51
N GLU A 40 7.16 24.70 0.07
CA GLU A 40 6.79 23.52 0.84
C GLU A 40 7.97 22.58 1.07
N GLU A 41 8.76 22.29 0.05
CA GLU A 41 10.00 21.50 0.17
C GLU A 41 10.96 22.10 1.18
N PHE A 42 11.06 23.43 1.20
CA PHE A 42 11.86 24.12 2.20
C PHE A 42 11.31 23.94 3.62
N LEU A 43 10.01 24.10 3.82
CA LEU A 43 9.36 23.90 5.13
C LEU A 43 9.46 22.45 5.61
N ILE A 44 9.29 21.49 4.72
CA ILE A 44 9.44 20.06 5.02
C ILE A 44 10.89 19.75 5.46
N SER A 45 11.88 20.27 4.74
CA SER A 45 13.29 20.04 5.08
C SER A 45 13.73 20.71 6.37
N LEU A 46 13.04 21.77 6.80
CA LEU A 46 13.20 22.38 8.12
C LEU A 46 12.41 21.66 9.22
N LYS A 47 11.61 20.67 8.90
CA LYS A 47 10.65 19.98 9.78
C LYS A 47 9.57 20.91 10.38
N GLU A 48 9.27 22.00 9.69
CA GLU A 48 8.19 22.93 10.05
C GLU A 48 6.85 22.53 9.41
N LYS A 49 6.89 21.59 8.48
CA LYS A 49 5.74 21.01 7.83
C LYS A 49 5.99 19.52 7.54
N ASP A 50 5.01 18.68 7.82
CA ASP A 50 5.05 17.29 7.40
C ASP A 50 4.67 17.16 5.91
N PRO A 51 5.31 16.24 5.16
CA PRO A 51 4.89 15.95 3.79
C PRO A 51 3.46 15.41 3.78
N VAL A 52 2.73 15.70 2.71
CA VAL A 52 1.39 15.12 2.51
C VAL A 52 1.55 13.61 2.37
N SER A 53 0.96 12.85 3.27
CA SER A 53 0.91 11.39 3.17
C SER A 53 -0.38 10.95 2.48
N VAL A 54 -0.30 9.82 1.78
CA VAL A 54 -1.43 9.21 1.10
C VAL A 54 -1.66 7.79 1.60
N SER A 55 -2.90 7.34 1.53
CA SER A 55 -3.31 6.00 1.92
C SER A 55 -4.37 5.45 0.98
N LEU A 56 -4.37 4.13 0.79
CA LEU A 56 -5.42 3.45 0.03
C LEU A 56 -6.57 3.09 0.97
N LYS A 57 -7.81 3.28 0.53
CA LYS A 57 -9.02 2.83 1.25
C LYS A 57 -9.13 1.31 1.25
N THR A 58 -8.78 0.70 0.12
CA THR A 58 -8.68 -0.74 -0.07
C THR A 58 -7.33 -1.06 -0.69
N THR A 59 -6.77 -2.22 -0.44
CA THR A 59 -5.44 -2.59 -0.92
C THR A 59 -5.47 -3.65 -2.02
N ALA A 60 -6.65 -4.23 -2.30
CA ALA A 60 -6.79 -5.26 -3.32
C ALA A 60 -8.22 -5.33 -3.88
N ALA A 61 -8.33 -5.85 -5.10
CA ALA A 61 -9.57 -6.28 -5.74
C ALA A 61 -9.41 -7.64 -6.42
N GLU A 62 -10.52 -8.38 -6.51
CA GLU A 62 -10.55 -9.70 -7.14
C GLU A 62 -11.72 -9.77 -8.14
N PHE A 63 -11.42 -10.15 -9.38
CA PHE A 63 -12.37 -10.28 -10.48
C PHE A 63 -12.34 -11.68 -11.07
N TYR A 64 -13.48 -12.31 -11.17
CA TYR A 64 -13.64 -13.65 -11.72
C TYR A 64 -14.73 -13.63 -12.81
N ASN A 65 -14.65 -14.57 -13.77
CA ASN A 65 -15.54 -14.63 -14.93
C ASN A 65 -15.53 -13.33 -15.75
N VAL A 66 -14.35 -12.74 -15.94
CA VAL A 66 -14.17 -11.51 -16.72
C VAL A 66 -14.25 -11.88 -18.21
N GLU A 67 -15.39 -11.66 -18.83
CA GLU A 67 -15.63 -11.97 -20.25
C GLU A 67 -15.40 -10.75 -21.16
N GLU A 68 -15.68 -9.56 -20.65
CA GLU A 68 -15.54 -8.27 -21.33
C GLU A 68 -14.65 -7.32 -20.51
N ASP A 69 -14.13 -6.30 -21.16
CA ASP A 69 -13.34 -5.26 -20.49
C ASP A 69 -14.16 -4.57 -19.39
N MET A 70 -13.58 -4.44 -18.20
CA MET A 70 -14.25 -3.86 -17.04
C MET A 70 -13.54 -2.60 -16.59
N GLN A 71 -14.32 -1.53 -16.41
CA GLN A 71 -13.84 -0.30 -15.80
C GLN A 71 -14.10 -0.37 -14.30
N GLU A 72 -13.02 -0.22 -13.53
CA GLU A 72 -13.04 -0.29 -12.08
C GLU A 72 -12.29 0.88 -11.46
N SER A 73 -12.38 1.04 -10.14
CA SER A 73 -11.73 2.14 -9.46
C SER A 73 -11.34 1.82 -8.03
N PHE A 74 -10.36 2.54 -7.53
CA PHE A 74 -10.02 2.55 -6.10
C PHE A 74 -9.82 3.99 -5.61
N GLU A 75 -9.91 4.18 -4.31
CA GLU A 75 -9.87 5.51 -3.69
C GLU A 75 -8.57 5.71 -2.92
N ILE A 76 -7.95 6.88 -3.15
CA ILE A 76 -6.77 7.35 -2.41
C ILE A 76 -7.21 8.49 -1.51
N HIS A 77 -6.79 8.44 -0.24
CA HIS A 77 -6.96 9.51 0.72
C HIS A 77 -5.64 10.22 0.99
N ARG A 78 -5.67 11.54 1.12
CA ARG A 78 -4.53 12.35 1.56
C ARG A 78 -4.71 12.90 2.96
N SER A 79 -3.61 13.01 3.71
CA SER A 79 -3.58 13.52 5.08
C SER A 79 -3.30 15.01 5.13
N GLY A 80 -4.06 15.86 4.63
CA GLY A 80 -3.79 17.31 4.69
C GLY A 80 -3.68 17.97 3.32
N TRP A 81 -3.13 19.17 3.31
CA TRP A 81 -3.08 20.05 2.15
C TRP A 81 -1.64 20.40 1.79
N GLY A 82 -1.34 20.43 0.51
CA GLY A 82 -0.04 20.81 -0.01
C GLY A 82 0.16 20.27 -1.40
N HIS A 83 1.33 20.58 -1.98
CA HIS A 83 1.69 20.07 -3.28
C HIS A 83 1.83 18.54 -3.21
N LEU A 84 1.10 17.88 -4.08
CA LEU A 84 1.11 16.43 -4.21
C LEU A 84 1.14 16.06 -5.69
N ARG A 85 2.07 15.21 -6.06
CA ARG A 85 2.17 14.58 -7.37
C ARG A 85 2.33 13.09 -7.17
N LEU A 86 1.36 12.33 -7.68
CA LEU A 86 1.37 10.88 -7.65
C LEU A 86 1.60 10.38 -9.07
N GLU A 87 2.53 9.46 -9.23
CA GLU A 87 2.78 8.75 -10.48
C GLU A 87 2.18 7.36 -10.36
N ILE A 88 1.41 6.94 -11.37
CA ILE A 88 0.70 5.68 -11.40
C ILE A 88 1.34 4.79 -12.46
N GLU A 89 1.84 3.66 -12.03
CA GLU A 89 2.39 2.61 -12.88
C GLU A 89 1.60 1.31 -12.67
N THR A 90 1.51 0.49 -13.71
CA THR A 90 0.88 -0.83 -13.62
C THR A 90 1.89 -1.93 -13.92
N LYS A 91 1.76 -3.03 -13.20
CA LYS A 91 2.41 -4.30 -13.50
C LYS A 91 1.32 -5.32 -13.81
N GLY A 92 1.33 -5.84 -15.01
CA GLY A 92 0.33 -6.76 -15.57
C GLY A 92 -0.29 -6.16 -16.83
N GLU A 93 -0.16 -6.87 -17.94
CA GLU A 93 -0.62 -6.42 -19.26
C GLU A 93 -2.14 -6.20 -19.35
N PHE A 94 -2.87 -6.79 -18.41
CA PHE A 94 -4.34 -6.68 -18.32
C PHE A 94 -4.82 -5.43 -17.56
N LEU A 95 -3.91 -4.62 -17.00
CA LEU A 95 -4.23 -3.41 -16.24
C LEU A 95 -3.84 -2.16 -17.00
N GLU A 96 -4.80 -1.27 -17.23
CA GLU A 96 -4.57 0.01 -17.90
C GLU A 96 -5.18 1.14 -17.05
N PRO A 97 -4.37 2.03 -16.46
CA PRO A 97 -4.87 3.13 -15.67
C PRO A 97 -5.40 4.24 -16.60
N GLU A 98 -6.50 4.89 -16.22
CA GLU A 98 -7.04 6.03 -16.97
C GLU A 98 -6.06 7.21 -17.01
N ARG A 99 -5.29 7.38 -15.92
CA ARG A 99 -4.29 8.44 -15.77
C ARG A 99 -3.01 7.92 -15.16
N HIS A 100 -1.88 8.43 -15.64
CA HIS A 100 -0.56 8.12 -15.11
C HIS A 100 -0.05 9.11 -14.07
N VAL A 101 -0.67 10.28 -13.97
CA VAL A 101 -0.29 11.33 -13.03
C VAL A 101 -1.54 11.93 -12.40
N ILE A 102 -1.52 12.05 -11.08
CA ILE A 102 -2.54 12.70 -10.26
C ILE A 102 -1.86 13.80 -9.45
N THR A 103 -2.51 14.94 -9.35
CA THR A 103 -2.01 16.11 -8.62
C THR A 103 -2.94 16.49 -7.48
N ASP A 104 -2.54 17.44 -6.65
CA ASP A 104 -3.38 17.97 -5.57
C ASP A 104 -4.68 18.60 -6.09
N GLU A 105 -4.73 19.06 -7.35
CA GLU A 105 -5.92 19.65 -7.99
C GLU A 105 -7.00 18.59 -8.31
N ASP A 106 -6.62 17.32 -8.48
CA ASP A 106 -7.54 16.21 -8.78
C ASP A 106 -8.32 15.74 -7.54
N PHE A 107 -7.88 16.14 -6.34
CA PHE A 107 -8.51 15.73 -5.10
C PHE A 107 -9.77 16.54 -4.80
N ILE A 108 -10.88 15.85 -4.60
CA ILE A 108 -12.13 16.42 -4.07
C ILE A 108 -12.09 16.29 -2.55
N GLY A 109 -11.73 17.40 -1.87
CA GLY A 109 -11.49 17.34 -0.43
C GLY A 109 -10.22 16.54 -0.10
N SER A 110 -10.37 15.46 0.65
CA SER A 110 -9.26 14.58 1.06
C SER A 110 -9.10 13.33 0.21
N SER A 111 -9.94 13.11 -0.82
CA SER A 111 -9.92 11.87 -1.59
C SER A 111 -9.92 12.10 -3.09
N VAL A 112 -9.37 11.13 -3.82
CA VAL A 112 -9.43 11.03 -5.28
C VAL A 112 -9.74 9.60 -5.66
N GLN A 113 -10.59 9.42 -6.67
CA GLN A 113 -10.91 8.13 -7.27
C GLN A 113 -10.03 7.91 -8.49
N ILE A 114 -9.36 6.78 -8.54
CA ILE A 114 -8.50 6.38 -9.65
C ILE A 114 -9.20 5.28 -10.42
N ASN A 115 -9.53 5.56 -11.67
CA ASN A 115 -10.13 4.59 -12.56
C ASN A 115 -9.04 3.80 -13.30
N TYR A 116 -9.32 2.54 -13.55
CA TYR A 116 -8.50 1.65 -14.35
C TYR A 116 -9.36 0.64 -15.11
N LEU A 117 -8.83 0.17 -16.22
CA LEU A 117 -9.45 -0.84 -17.06
C LEU A 117 -8.80 -2.19 -16.80
N VAL A 118 -9.64 -3.22 -16.64
CA VAL A 118 -9.23 -4.63 -16.63
C VAL A 118 -9.53 -5.20 -18.00
N ARG A 119 -8.50 -5.49 -18.78
CA ARG A 119 -8.60 -5.95 -20.15
C ARG A 119 -8.84 -7.45 -20.22
N ALA A 120 -10.02 -7.85 -20.67
CA ALA A 120 -10.41 -9.25 -20.77
C ALA A 120 -9.59 -10.02 -21.81
N ASP A 121 -9.18 -9.38 -22.91
CA ASP A 121 -8.39 -10.01 -23.98
C ASP A 121 -7.01 -10.49 -23.49
N GLN A 122 -6.45 -9.86 -22.46
CA GLN A 122 -5.18 -10.21 -21.83
C GLN A 122 -5.31 -11.29 -20.74
N LEU A 123 -6.53 -11.69 -20.38
CA LEU A 123 -6.79 -12.68 -19.35
C LEU A 123 -6.97 -14.08 -19.94
N LYS A 124 -6.45 -15.07 -19.22
CA LYS A 124 -6.70 -16.49 -19.45
C LYS A 124 -7.62 -17.04 -18.35
N ARG A 125 -7.92 -18.34 -18.40
CA ARG A 125 -8.74 -19.01 -17.37
C ARG A 125 -8.05 -19.13 -16.01
N GLU A 126 -6.73 -19.04 -15.98
CA GLU A 126 -5.93 -18.99 -14.75
C GLU A 126 -5.98 -17.61 -14.09
N ASN A 127 -5.58 -17.54 -12.83
CA ASN A 127 -5.52 -16.29 -12.09
C ASN A 127 -4.32 -15.46 -12.55
N HIS A 128 -4.59 -14.22 -12.95
CA HIS A 128 -3.59 -13.21 -13.26
C HIS A 128 -3.49 -12.25 -12.09
N ILE A 129 -2.26 -12.00 -11.62
CA ILE A 129 -1.98 -11.05 -10.54
C ILE A 129 -1.32 -9.84 -11.19
N GLY A 130 -1.86 -8.67 -10.89
CA GLY A 130 -1.30 -7.38 -11.28
C GLY A 130 -1.21 -6.43 -10.11
N GLU A 131 -0.45 -5.37 -10.29
CA GLU A 131 -0.24 -4.34 -9.29
C GLU A 131 -0.41 -2.97 -9.93
N ILE A 132 -1.12 -2.07 -9.24
CA ILE A 132 -1.14 -0.65 -9.55
C ILE A 132 -0.31 0.04 -8.48
N ILE A 133 0.81 0.62 -8.89
CA ILE A 133 1.77 1.25 -8.00
C ILE A 133 1.56 2.75 -8.07
N VAL A 134 1.33 3.36 -6.93
CA VAL A 134 1.15 4.80 -6.76
C VAL A 134 2.34 5.35 -6.02
N ARG A 135 3.15 6.18 -6.69
CA ARG A 135 4.37 6.77 -6.13
C ARG A 135 4.22 8.25 -5.90
N SER A 136 4.67 8.70 -4.75
CA SER A 136 5.00 10.08 -4.44
C SER A 136 6.49 10.21 -4.15
N PRO A 137 7.07 11.43 -4.03
CA PRO A 137 8.47 11.60 -3.61
C PRO A 137 8.81 10.99 -2.26
N TYR A 138 7.81 10.74 -1.40
CA TYR A 138 8.00 10.29 -0.02
C TYR A 138 7.40 8.92 0.29
N GLN A 139 6.55 8.38 -0.61
CA GLN A 139 5.76 7.18 -0.35
C GLN A 139 5.52 6.37 -1.63
N GLU A 140 5.48 5.05 -1.47
CA GLU A 140 4.99 4.13 -2.50
C GLU A 140 3.85 3.29 -1.91
N LEU A 141 2.74 3.20 -2.63
CA LEU A 141 1.58 2.39 -2.29
C LEU A 141 1.34 1.39 -3.41
N THR A 142 0.94 0.18 -3.05
CA THR A 142 0.61 -0.87 -4.03
C THR A 142 -0.83 -1.32 -3.83
N TYR A 143 -1.58 -1.30 -4.91
CA TYR A 143 -2.93 -1.85 -5.01
C TYR A 143 -2.87 -3.13 -5.83
N HIS A 144 -3.29 -4.26 -5.25
CA HIS A 144 -3.22 -5.56 -5.90
C HIS A 144 -4.52 -5.88 -6.62
N VAL A 145 -4.40 -6.37 -7.85
CA VAL A 145 -5.54 -6.80 -8.66
C VAL A 145 -5.35 -8.24 -9.07
N LEU A 146 -6.32 -9.08 -8.73
CA LEU A 146 -6.41 -10.44 -9.20
C LEU A 146 -7.56 -10.53 -10.19
N ALA A 147 -7.29 -10.99 -11.40
CA ALA A 147 -8.32 -11.16 -12.44
C ALA A 147 -8.21 -12.52 -13.13
N SER A 148 -9.36 -13.09 -13.53
CA SER A 148 -9.44 -14.37 -14.24
C SER A 148 -10.67 -14.42 -15.15
N ARG A 149 -10.53 -14.99 -16.34
CA ARG A 149 -11.68 -15.41 -17.18
C ARG A 149 -12.37 -16.66 -16.65
N GLY A 150 -11.71 -17.44 -15.80
CA GLY A 150 -12.29 -18.60 -15.14
C GLY A 150 -13.17 -18.21 -13.97
N ALA A 151 -14.00 -19.16 -13.54
CA ALA A 151 -14.71 -19.05 -12.27
C ALA A 151 -13.69 -18.93 -11.12
N ARG A 152 -14.11 -18.31 -10.02
CA ARG A 152 -13.32 -18.31 -8.80
C ARG A 152 -12.89 -19.75 -8.50
N ILE A 153 -11.61 -20.02 -8.75
CA ILE A 153 -11.06 -21.30 -8.32
C ILE A 153 -11.11 -21.20 -6.81
N HIS A 154 -12.04 -21.93 -6.19
CA HIS A 154 -11.92 -22.21 -4.76
C HIS A 154 -10.49 -22.69 -4.59
N ILE A 155 -9.67 -21.88 -3.92
CA ILE A 155 -8.32 -22.29 -3.53
C ILE A 155 -8.54 -23.66 -2.94
N ASP A 156 -8.04 -24.69 -3.64
CA ASP A 156 -8.35 -26.07 -3.32
C ASP A 156 -7.96 -26.25 -1.86
N VAL A 157 -8.97 -26.38 -0.98
CA VAL A 157 -8.75 -26.57 0.48
C VAL A 157 -7.71 -27.66 0.69
N HIS A 158 -7.73 -28.69 -0.16
CA HIS A 158 -6.75 -29.74 -0.24
C HIS A 158 -5.33 -29.25 -0.59
N ARG A 159 -5.18 -28.22 -1.40
CA ARG A 159 -3.86 -27.67 -1.77
C ARG A 159 -3.27 -26.86 -0.61
N GLU A 160 -4.06 -26.06 0.05
CA GLU A 160 -3.65 -25.31 1.26
C GLU A 160 -3.38 -26.28 2.42
N GLU A 161 -4.23 -27.27 2.64
CA GLU A 161 -3.99 -28.31 3.63
C GLU A 161 -2.70 -29.11 3.34
N LYS A 162 -2.45 -29.46 2.07
CA LYS A 162 -1.18 -30.11 1.68
C LYS A 162 0.02 -29.22 1.94
N ARG A 163 -0.08 -27.92 1.66
CA ARG A 163 1.02 -26.97 1.93
C ARG A 163 1.35 -26.92 3.42
N HIS A 164 0.34 -26.76 4.28
CA HIS A 164 0.53 -26.75 5.73
C HIS A 164 1.05 -28.08 6.26
N LYS A 165 0.56 -29.21 5.74
CA LYS A 165 1.07 -30.55 6.09
C LYS A 165 2.53 -30.73 5.69
N LEU A 166 2.92 -30.27 4.49
CA LEU A 166 4.31 -30.33 4.04
C LEU A 166 5.23 -29.44 4.86
N ALA A 167 4.79 -28.24 5.27
CA ALA A 167 5.53 -27.37 6.17
C ALA A 167 5.76 -28.05 7.53
N LEU A 168 4.71 -28.63 8.12
CA LEU A 168 4.82 -29.39 9.38
C LEU A 168 5.80 -30.57 9.29
N VAL A 169 5.75 -31.32 8.18
CA VAL A 169 6.67 -32.45 7.96
C VAL A 169 8.11 -31.95 7.82
N LYS A 170 8.31 -30.85 7.08
CA LYS A 170 9.63 -30.25 6.91
C LYS A 170 10.21 -29.81 8.26
N ASP A 171 9.44 -29.06 9.06
CA ASP A 171 9.88 -28.59 10.38
C ASP A 171 10.16 -29.79 11.33
N TYR A 172 9.38 -30.87 11.22
CA TYR A 172 9.64 -32.08 12.00
C TYR A 172 10.95 -32.78 11.60
N LEU A 173 11.27 -32.83 10.29
CA LEU A 173 12.53 -33.36 9.81
C LEU A 173 13.72 -32.52 10.26
N GLU A 174 13.59 -31.19 10.22
CA GLU A 174 14.63 -30.26 10.73
C GLU A 174 14.85 -30.44 12.24
N TYR A 175 13.80 -30.72 13.01
CA TYR A 175 13.92 -31.08 14.41
C TYR A 175 14.62 -32.42 14.59
N GLN A 176 14.26 -33.46 13.83
CA GLN A 176 14.91 -34.79 13.89
C GLN A 176 16.41 -34.72 13.54
N GLU A 177 16.78 -33.84 12.62
CA GLU A 177 18.17 -33.60 12.23
C GLU A 177 18.93 -32.67 13.19
N ASN A 178 18.32 -32.28 14.32
CA ASN A 178 18.85 -31.36 15.32
C ASN A 178 19.19 -29.96 14.75
N ARG A 179 18.57 -29.54 13.64
CA ARG A 179 18.74 -28.20 13.07
C ARG A 179 17.94 -27.14 13.82
N ILE A 180 16.80 -27.53 14.37
CA ILE A 180 15.97 -26.69 15.24
C ILE A 180 15.70 -27.42 16.55
N ASN A 181 15.47 -26.67 17.63
CA ASN A 181 15.13 -27.24 18.93
C ASN A 181 13.62 -27.54 19.05
N PHE A 182 13.23 -28.29 20.08
CA PHE A 182 11.83 -28.65 20.31
C PHE A 182 10.91 -27.44 20.48
N GLN A 183 11.38 -26.39 21.14
CA GLN A 183 10.57 -25.18 21.35
C GLN A 183 10.26 -24.47 20.05
N THR A 184 11.25 -24.30 19.18
CA THR A 184 11.08 -23.71 17.83
C THR A 184 10.15 -24.54 16.96
N TRP A 185 10.33 -25.88 16.98
CA TRP A 185 9.42 -26.77 16.26
C TRP A 185 7.98 -26.64 16.75
N LYS A 186 7.76 -26.59 18.08
CA LYS A 186 6.43 -26.42 18.67
C LYS A 186 5.76 -25.10 18.28
N GLU A 187 6.51 -24.01 18.23
CA GLU A 187 6.01 -22.69 17.83
C GLU A 187 5.62 -22.67 16.34
N ASN A 188 6.49 -23.20 15.46
CA ASN A 188 6.22 -23.33 14.04
C ASN A 188 4.98 -24.19 13.76
N ALA A 189 4.90 -25.37 14.41
CA ALA A 189 3.76 -26.26 14.29
C ALA A 189 2.46 -25.59 14.76
N GLY A 190 2.51 -24.85 15.85
CA GLY A 190 1.38 -24.08 16.36
C GLY A 190 0.92 -22.99 15.39
N PHE A 191 1.85 -22.31 14.71
CA PHE A 191 1.56 -21.32 13.69
C PHE A 191 0.90 -21.94 12.44
N GLU A 192 1.46 -23.05 11.93
CA GLU A 192 0.93 -23.73 10.74
C GLU A 192 -0.49 -24.30 10.99
N LEU A 193 -0.75 -24.85 12.17
CA LEU A 193 -2.07 -25.35 12.54
C LEU A 193 -3.12 -24.24 12.64
N LYS A 194 -2.78 -23.10 13.26
CA LYS A 194 -3.67 -21.92 13.33
C LYS A 194 -3.93 -21.32 11.94
N SER A 195 -2.91 -21.27 11.07
CA SER A 195 -3.03 -20.78 9.71
C SER A 195 -3.94 -21.68 8.87
N ALA A 196 -3.83 -22.99 9.01
CA ALA A 196 -4.69 -23.95 8.33
C ALA A 196 -6.16 -23.82 8.79
N GLU A 197 -6.40 -23.61 10.07
CA GLU A 197 -7.74 -23.40 10.62
C GLU A 197 -8.34 -22.06 10.13
N GLY A 198 -7.55 -20.99 10.13
CA GLY A 198 -7.94 -19.69 9.57
C GLY A 198 -8.28 -19.74 8.07
N SER A 199 -7.56 -20.55 7.28
CA SER A 199 -7.84 -20.77 5.88
C SER A 199 -9.16 -21.50 5.66
N ARG A 200 -9.47 -22.52 6.45
CA ARG A 200 -10.76 -23.22 6.42
C ARG A 200 -11.94 -22.29 6.72
N LEU A 201 -11.82 -21.42 7.72
CA LEU A 201 -12.87 -20.45 8.09
C LEU A 201 -13.11 -19.40 7.01
N ARG A 202 -12.08 -18.91 6.35
CA ARG A 202 -12.20 -17.98 5.21
C ARG A 202 -12.93 -18.59 4.02
N ILE A 203 -12.71 -19.86 3.75
CA ILE A 203 -13.34 -20.59 2.62
C ILE A 203 -14.80 -20.91 2.92
N SER A 204 -15.17 -21.10 4.19
CA SER A 204 -16.57 -21.35 4.58
C SER A 204 -17.44 -20.08 4.63
N GLY A 205 -16.90 -18.90 4.31
CA GLY A 205 -17.67 -17.65 4.30
C GLY A 205 -18.09 -17.14 5.69
N VAL A 206 -17.57 -17.71 6.75
CA VAL A 206 -17.84 -17.27 8.12
C VAL A 206 -16.94 -16.07 8.45
N PRO A 207 -17.50 -14.89 8.80
CA PRO A 207 -16.69 -13.76 9.21
C PRO A 207 -15.96 -14.11 10.52
N VAL A 208 -14.63 -13.96 10.51
CA VAL A 208 -13.81 -14.13 11.73
C VAL A 208 -14.07 -12.89 12.60
N SER A 209 -15.10 -12.98 13.46
CA SER A 209 -15.27 -12.03 14.55
C SER A 209 -14.16 -12.30 15.58
N GLY A 210 -13.24 -11.35 15.71
CA GLY A 210 -12.21 -11.37 16.75
C GLY A 210 -12.86 -11.37 18.13
N GLY A 211 -12.97 -12.55 18.73
CA GLY A 211 -13.47 -12.72 20.09
C GLY A 211 -12.44 -12.18 21.09
N ILE A 212 -12.67 -11.01 21.60
CA ILE A 212 -12.03 -10.52 22.82
C ILE A 212 -12.67 -11.29 23.98
N TYR A 213 -11.98 -12.27 24.50
CA TYR A 213 -12.37 -12.89 25.76
C TYR A 213 -12.07 -11.92 26.90
N GLY A 214 -13.06 -11.08 27.21
CA GLY A 214 -13.09 -10.36 28.47
C GLY A 214 -13.43 -11.30 29.61
N THR A 215 -12.46 -11.60 30.45
CA THR A 215 -12.67 -12.29 31.72
C THR A 215 -13.44 -11.40 32.68
N SER A 216 -14.75 -11.59 32.77
CA SER A 216 -15.56 -11.02 33.81
C SER A 216 -15.34 -11.78 35.12
N GLY A 217 -14.48 -11.23 35.96
CA GLY A 217 -14.33 -11.69 37.35
C GLY A 217 -15.52 -11.24 38.19
N ARG A 218 -16.41 -12.16 38.48
CA ARG A 218 -17.49 -12.02 39.48
C ARG A 218 -16.86 -12.18 40.86
N LYS A 219 -16.76 -11.12 41.66
CA LYS A 219 -16.57 -11.23 43.13
C LYS A 219 -17.89 -11.06 43.82
N ARG A 220 -18.17 -11.96 44.71
CA ARG A 220 -19.15 -11.83 45.80
C ARG A 220 -18.65 -10.83 46.83
#